data_1c919a61e13526f306769634752439d5
#
_entry.id   1c919a61e13526f306769634752439d5
#
_cell.length_a   1.000
_cell.length_b   1.000
_cell.length_c   1.000
_cell.angle_alpha   90.00
_cell.angle_beta   90.00
_cell.angle_gamma   90.00
#
_symmetry.space_group_name_H-M   'P 1'
#
loop_
_entity.id
_entity.type
_entity.pdbx_description
1 polymer ?
#
loop_
_entity_poly.entity_id
_entity_poly.type
_entity_poly.pdbx_seq_one_letter_code
_entity_poly.pdbx_strand_id
1 'polypeptide(L)'
;NTAIAAVLREAYEKVGLSADALVLVEDTSREAAVEFMQQRGAIDCLIPRGGPSLIASILEHATVPFVIDGDGNCHVYVDADADLEMAGRIIVNAKTQRPSVCNAAESVLVHRSVADAFLPALATALSGVELVGDDAVRAVIPTAGAATEDDWASEFLDLKLAVGVVDSIDEAIAHIARYGSGHSEAIVTRSFDAAQRFTREVDAAAVLVNASTRFVDGEEFGFGAEIGISTQKLHARGPMGLRELTTAKYIVRGSGQTRG
;
A
#
# COMPACT_ATOMS: atom_id res chain seq x y z
N ASN A 1 24.59 -4.04 3.61
CA ASN A 1 24.51 -2.63 3.18
C ASN A 1 25.88 -2.03 2.91
N THR A 2 26.90 -2.26 3.76
CA THR A 2 28.26 -1.65 3.63
C THR A 2 28.91 -1.90 2.26
N ALA A 3 28.89 -3.16 1.77
CA ALA A 3 29.47 -3.51 0.46
C ALA A 3 28.72 -2.81 -0.69
N ILE A 4 27.39 -2.71 -0.61
CA ILE A 4 26.56 -2.03 -1.63
C ILE A 4 26.87 -0.53 -1.62
N ALA A 5 26.93 0.10 -0.44
CA ALA A 5 27.26 1.51 -0.31
C ALA A 5 28.65 1.82 -0.89
N ALA A 6 29.64 0.97 -0.64
CA ALA A 6 30.99 1.14 -1.21
C ALA A 6 30.98 1.11 -2.75
N VAL A 7 30.29 0.15 -3.36
CA VAL A 7 30.17 0.03 -4.82
C VAL A 7 29.45 1.24 -5.42
N LEU A 8 28.38 1.72 -4.78
CA LEU A 8 27.64 2.88 -5.26
C LEU A 8 28.47 4.17 -5.15
N ARG A 9 29.22 4.37 -4.08
CA ARG A 9 30.12 5.54 -3.92
C ARG A 9 31.21 5.54 -4.98
N GLU A 10 31.82 4.39 -5.27
CA GLU A 10 32.80 4.25 -6.37
C GLU A 10 32.16 4.55 -7.74
N ALA A 11 30.92 4.11 -7.96
CA ALA A 11 30.20 4.41 -9.20
C ALA A 11 29.91 5.91 -9.35
N TYR A 12 29.54 6.61 -8.27
CA TYR A 12 29.33 8.06 -8.30
C TYR A 12 30.60 8.81 -8.68
N GLU A 13 31.73 8.48 -8.11
CA GLU A 13 33.01 9.10 -8.46
C GLU A 13 33.38 8.89 -9.93
N LYS A 14 33.14 7.68 -10.48
CA LYS A 14 33.39 7.37 -11.89
C LYS A 14 32.60 8.23 -12.88
N VAL A 15 31.42 8.72 -12.48
CA VAL A 15 30.56 9.58 -13.30
C VAL A 15 30.67 11.07 -12.90
N GLY A 16 31.63 11.43 -12.04
CA GLY A 16 31.90 12.80 -11.64
C GLY A 16 30.97 13.35 -10.54
N LEU A 17 30.27 12.50 -9.84
CA LEU A 17 29.48 12.85 -8.65
C LEU A 17 30.35 12.69 -7.38
N SER A 18 30.02 13.43 -6.32
CA SER A 18 30.67 13.23 -5.01
C SER A 18 30.29 11.88 -4.41
N ALA A 19 31.26 11.18 -3.85
CA ALA A 19 31.01 10.00 -3.02
C ALA A 19 30.09 10.32 -1.82
N ASP A 20 30.10 11.56 -1.35
CA ASP A 20 29.27 12.02 -0.24
C ASP A 20 27.78 12.21 -0.61
N ALA A 21 27.43 12.03 -1.88
CA ALA A 21 26.02 11.93 -2.29
C ALA A 21 25.32 10.68 -1.67
N LEU A 22 26.11 9.70 -1.20
CA LEU A 22 25.63 8.55 -0.44
C LEU A 22 26.47 8.38 0.83
N VAL A 23 25.85 8.57 1.98
CA VAL A 23 26.48 8.39 3.29
C VAL A 23 25.82 7.20 4.00
N LEU A 24 26.62 6.27 4.50
CA LEU A 24 26.15 5.16 5.32
C LEU A 24 26.48 5.45 6.80
N VAL A 25 25.47 5.41 7.67
CA VAL A 25 25.67 5.41 9.11
C VAL A 25 26.12 4.01 9.53
N GLU A 26 27.30 3.92 10.14
CA GLU A 26 27.92 2.63 10.50
C GLU A 26 27.41 2.09 11.84
N ASP A 27 27.01 2.97 12.76
CA ASP A 27 26.45 2.57 14.05
C ASP A 27 25.02 2.04 13.84
N THR A 28 24.82 0.76 14.16
CA THR A 28 23.55 0.04 14.01
C THR A 28 22.77 -0.06 15.33
N SER A 29 23.20 0.65 16.37
CA SER A 29 22.49 0.68 17.66
C SER A 29 21.13 1.38 17.55
N ARG A 30 20.23 1.06 18.47
CA ARG A 30 18.91 1.74 18.54
C ARG A 30 19.07 3.18 19.01
N GLU A 31 20.01 3.43 19.88
CA GLU A 31 20.37 4.75 20.38
C GLU A 31 20.82 5.67 19.25
N ALA A 32 21.74 5.19 18.38
CA ALA A 32 22.17 5.93 17.21
C ALA A 32 21.00 6.18 16.21
N ALA A 33 20.08 5.23 16.07
CA ALA A 33 18.89 5.43 15.24
C ALA A 33 17.99 6.55 15.79
N VAL A 34 17.78 6.61 17.10
CA VAL A 34 16.99 7.69 17.75
C VAL A 34 17.71 9.02 17.60
N GLU A 35 19.04 9.08 17.82
CA GLU A 35 19.83 10.30 17.61
C GLU A 35 19.72 10.78 16.14
N PHE A 36 19.81 9.85 15.18
CA PHE A 36 19.65 10.15 13.76
C PHE A 36 18.28 10.78 13.44
N MET A 37 17.20 10.27 14.03
CA MET A 37 15.83 10.79 13.86
C MET A 37 15.66 12.23 14.40
N GLN A 38 16.61 12.71 15.18
CA GLN A 38 16.58 14.02 15.83
C GLN A 38 17.50 15.06 15.18
N GLN A 39 18.21 14.71 14.11
CA GLN A 39 19.17 15.58 13.42
C GLN A 39 18.52 16.66 12.56
N ARG A 40 17.70 17.53 13.18
CA ARG A 40 17.12 18.69 12.50
C ARG A 40 18.22 19.62 11.96
N GLY A 41 18.03 20.05 10.72
CA GLY A 41 18.99 20.94 10.04
C GLY A 41 20.13 20.22 9.35
N ALA A 42 20.32 18.92 9.60
CA ALA A 42 21.21 18.05 8.83
C ALA A 42 20.42 17.07 7.94
N ILE A 43 19.20 16.74 8.33
CA ILE A 43 18.32 15.81 7.60
C ILE A 43 16.98 16.53 7.33
N ASP A 44 16.57 16.56 6.09
CA ASP A 44 15.31 17.20 5.65
C ASP A 44 14.10 16.29 5.78
N CYS A 45 14.26 14.97 5.54
CA CYS A 45 13.19 14.00 5.57
C CYS A 45 13.69 12.60 5.92
N LEU A 46 12.97 11.89 6.78
CA LEU A 46 13.17 10.46 7.04
C LEU A 46 12.17 9.65 6.22
N ILE A 47 12.65 8.55 5.65
CA ILE A 47 11.81 7.57 4.95
C ILE A 47 12.13 6.20 5.55
N PRO A 48 11.41 5.80 6.62
CA PRO A 48 11.69 4.56 7.32
C PRO A 48 11.34 3.35 6.47
N ARG A 49 12.19 2.33 6.56
CA ARG A 49 11.96 1.00 5.99
C ARG A 49 12.17 -0.03 7.08
N GLY A 50 11.09 -0.60 7.58
CA GLY A 50 11.12 -1.59 8.68
C GLY A 50 9.73 -1.89 9.22
N GLY A 51 9.67 -2.76 10.20
CA GLY A 51 8.42 -3.21 10.80
C GLY A 51 7.82 -2.22 11.82
N PRO A 52 6.67 -2.59 12.44
CA PRO A 52 5.88 -1.71 13.32
C PRO A 52 6.67 -1.10 14.48
N SER A 53 7.68 -1.79 15.02
CA SER A 53 8.52 -1.26 16.11
C SER A 53 9.38 -0.07 15.69
N LEU A 54 9.86 -0.03 14.45
CA LEU A 54 10.59 1.12 13.92
C LEU A 54 9.64 2.31 13.73
N ILE A 55 8.47 2.05 13.18
CA ILE A 55 7.44 3.09 12.97
C ILE A 55 7.01 3.69 14.31
N ALA A 56 6.75 2.87 15.33
CA ALA A 56 6.43 3.35 16.68
C ALA A 56 7.55 4.23 17.25
N SER A 57 8.82 3.82 17.09
CA SER A 57 9.98 4.60 17.55
C SER A 57 10.07 5.96 16.85
N ILE A 58 9.79 6.02 15.55
CA ILE A 58 9.78 7.27 14.78
C ILE A 58 8.66 8.19 15.25
N LEU A 59 7.46 7.68 15.43
CA LEU A 59 6.32 8.46 15.93
C LEU A 59 6.57 9.04 17.33
N GLU A 60 7.34 8.34 18.16
CA GLU A 60 7.67 8.77 19.51
C GLU A 60 8.84 9.75 19.56
N HIS A 61 9.90 9.52 18.78
CA HIS A 61 11.19 10.18 19.00
C HIS A 61 11.62 11.14 17.87
N ALA A 62 11.08 11.01 16.65
CA ALA A 62 11.56 11.81 15.54
C ALA A 62 11.19 13.28 15.69
N THR A 63 12.20 14.15 15.48
CA THR A 63 12.00 15.58 15.34
C THR A 63 12.21 16.05 13.90
N VAL A 64 12.86 15.24 13.07
CA VAL A 64 12.96 15.42 11.62
C VAL A 64 11.64 15.03 10.99
N PRO A 65 11.12 15.76 9.99
CA PRO A 65 9.95 15.34 9.22
C PRO A 65 10.11 13.95 8.60
N PHE A 66 9.05 13.20 8.52
CA PHE A 66 9.11 11.83 7.98
C PHE A 66 7.94 11.50 7.07
N VAL A 67 8.19 10.58 6.13
CA VAL A 67 7.16 9.97 5.29
C VAL A 67 7.15 8.47 5.57
N ILE A 68 6.05 8.00 6.15
CA ILE A 68 5.87 6.59 6.53
C ILE A 68 5.28 5.82 5.35
N ASP A 69 5.89 4.70 5.05
CA ASP A 69 5.32 3.60 4.30
C ASP A 69 4.37 2.83 5.23
N GLY A 70 3.10 2.72 4.86
CA GLY A 70 2.08 2.09 5.71
C GLY A 70 2.01 0.58 5.51
N ASP A 71 1.41 -0.13 6.47
CA ASP A 71 1.01 -1.52 6.31
C ASP A 71 0.00 -1.65 5.15
N GLY A 72 0.01 -2.79 4.47
CA GLY A 72 -0.80 -3.01 3.27
C GLY A 72 -2.00 -3.92 3.47
N ASN A 73 -2.92 -3.60 4.39
CA ASN A 73 -4.19 -4.33 4.47
C ASN A 73 -5.13 -3.89 3.34
N CYS A 74 -4.93 -4.48 2.15
CA CYS A 74 -5.61 -4.10 0.92
C CYS A 74 -6.85 -4.96 0.67
N HIS A 75 -7.92 -4.33 0.14
CA HIS A 75 -9.18 -5.01 -0.15
C HIS A 75 -9.49 -5.06 -1.65
N VAL A 76 -10.21 -6.12 -2.05
CA VAL A 76 -10.88 -6.20 -3.34
C VAL A 76 -12.36 -6.41 -3.11
N TYR A 77 -13.19 -5.44 -3.51
CA TYR A 77 -14.64 -5.57 -3.46
C TYR A 77 -15.19 -6.05 -4.80
N VAL A 78 -15.94 -7.14 -4.76
CA VAL A 78 -16.68 -7.70 -5.91
C VAL A 78 -18.13 -7.23 -5.82
N ASP A 79 -18.48 -6.28 -6.66
CA ASP A 79 -19.78 -5.63 -6.68
C ASP A 79 -20.90 -6.52 -7.24
N ALA A 80 -22.17 -6.15 -7.00
CA ALA A 80 -23.35 -6.83 -7.52
C ALA A 80 -23.35 -6.96 -9.05
N ASP A 81 -22.78 -5.99 -9.77
CA ASP A 81 -22.67 -5.97 -11.22
C ASP A 81 -21.24 -6.24 -11.71
N ALA A 82 -20.52 -7.11 -11.00
CA ALA A 82 -19.16 -7.49 -11.38
C ALA A 82 -19.15 -8.50 -12.54
N ASP A 83 -18.09 -8.42 -13.34
CA ASP A 83 -17.66 -9.54 -14.18
C ASP A 83 -16.90 -10.53 -13.27
N LEU A 84 -17.54 -11.67 -12.97
CA LEU A 84 -17.02 -12.63 -12.00
C LEU A 84 -15.74 -13.33 -12.48
N GLU A 85 -15.57 -13.53 -13.77
CA GLU A 85 -14.34 -14.09 -14.32
C GLU A 85 -13.17 -13.10 -14.19
N MET A 86 -13.42 -11.83 -14.47
CA MET A 86 -12.45 -10.75 -14.24
C MET A 86 -12.09 -10.64 -12.75
N ALA A 87 -13.11 -10.68 -11.86
CA ALA A 87 -12.90 -10.62 -10.42
C ALA A 87 -11.99 -11.76 -9.93
N GLY A 88 -12.23 -12.99 -10.37
CA GLY A 88 -11.39 -14.13 -10.05
C GLY A 88 -9.94 -13.93 -10.48
N ARG A 89 -9.70 -13.49 -11.73
CA ARG A 89 -8.34 -13.22 -12.22
C ARG A 89 -7.64 -12.10 -11.41
N ILE A 90 -8.36 -11.03 -11.09
CA ILE A 90 -7.83 -9.92 -10.30
C ILE A 90 -7.44 -10.40 -8.90
N ILE A 91 -8.31 -11.12 -8.20
CA ILE A 91 -8.06 -11.58 -6.84
C ILE A 91 -6.92 -12.60 -6.79
N VAL A 92 -6.90 -13.57 -7.70
CA VAL A 92 -5.79 -14.53 -7.80
C VAL A 92 -4.47 -13.78 -8.00
N ASN A 93 -4.39 -12.85 -8.94
CA ASN A 93 -3.18 -12.05 -9.13
C ASN A 93 -2.84 -11.21 -7.90
N ALA A 94 -3.83 -10.52 -7.31
CA ALA A 94 -3.64 -9.64 -6.16
C ALA A 94 -3.09 -10.39 -4.93
N LYS A 95 -3.47 -11.67 -4.73
CA LYS A 95 -3.00 -12.46 -3.60
C LYS A 95 -1.78 -13.31 -3.89
N THR A 96 -1.68 -13.92 -5.08
CA THR A 96 -0.70 -15.00 -5.30
C THR A 96 0.54 -14.59 -6.08
N GLN A 97 0.51 -13.47 -6.79
CA GLN A 97 1.65 -13.02 -7.59
C GLN A 97 2.89 -12.74 -6.71
N ARG A 98 2.68 -12.10 -5.56
CA ARG A 98 3.69 -11.89 -4.53
C ARG A 98 3.01 -11.56 -3.18
N PRO A 99 2.73 -12.57 -2.33
CA PRO A 99 1.91 -12.37 -1.14
C PRO A 99 2.57 -11.52 -0.04
N SER A 100 3.91 -11.44 -0.04
CA SER A 100 4.70 -10.75 1.00
C SER A 100 4.98 -9.26 0.72
N VAL A 101 4.14 -8.60 -0.06
CA VAL A 101 4.28 -7.16 -0.36
C VAL A 101 3.03 -6.39 0.03
N CYS A 102 3.21 -5.12 0.39
CA CYS A 102 2.18 -4.26 0.97
C CYS A 102 0.96 -3.98 0.08
N ASN A 103 1.03 -4.21 -1.24
CA ASN A 103 -0.09 -4.07 -2.15
C ASN A 103 -0.74 -5.42 -2.54
N ALA A 104 -0.37 -6.53 -1.88
CA ALA A 104 -1.10 -7.79 -2.00
C ALA A 104 -2.49 -7.66 -1.34
N ALA A 105 -3.49 -8.33 -1.90
CA ALA A 105 -4.81 -8.35 -1.26
C ALA A 105 -4.76 -9.19 0.02
N GLU A 106 -5.34 -8.66 1.10
CA GLU A 106 -5.49 -9.33 2.39
C GLU A 106 -6.95 -9.64 2.68
N SER A 107 -7.87 -8.86 2.10
CA SER A 107 -9.31 -9.06 2.26
C SER A 107 -10.04 -9.00 0.92
N VAL A 108 -11.06 -9.85 0.77
CA VAL A 108 -12.01 -9.83 -0.34
C VAL A 108 -13.42 -9.68 0.21
N LEU A 109 -14.15 -8.68 -0.27
CA LEU A 109 -15.56 -8.47 0.05
C LEU A 109 -16.39 -8.82 -1.16
N VAL A 110 -17.40 -9.65 -1.00
CA VAL A 110 -18.26 -10.12 -2.11
C VAL A 110 -19.69 -9.69 -1.85
N HIS A 111 -20.28 -8.99 -2.82
CA HIS A 111 -21.70 -8.63 -2.71
C HIS A 111 -22.56 -9.89 -2.67
N ARG A 112 -23.53 -9.93 -1.74
CA ARG A 112 -24.38 -11.10 -1.46
C ARG A 112 -25.05 -11.66 -2.70
N SER A 113 -25.50 -10.82 -3.63
CA SER A 113 -26.22 -11.26 -4.83
C SER A 113 -25.38 -12.11 -5.78
N VAL A 114 -24.06 -12.05 -5.69
CA VAL A 114 -23.13 -12.82 -6.54
C VAL A 114 -22.32 -13.87 -5.74
N ALA A 115 -22.45 -13.88 -4.42
CA ALA A 115 -21.65 -14.73 -3.55
C ALA A 115 -21.78 -16.23 -3.87
N ASP A 116 -22.99 -16.74 -4.01
CA ASP A 116 -23.25 -18.17 -4.28
C ASP A 116 -22.64 -18.64 -5.61
N ALA A 117 -22.62 -17.76 -6.60
CA ALA A 117 -22.04 -18.08 -7.91
C ALA A 117 -20.51 -17.90 -7.93
N PHE A 118 -19.99 -16.95 -7.16
CA PHE A 118 -18.58 -16.56 -7.21
C PHE A 118 -17.69 -17.36 -6.26
N LEU A 119 -18.11 -17.54 -5.02
CA LEU A 119 -17.26 -18.11 -3.96
C LEU A 119 -16.74 -19.53 -4.26
N PRO A 120 -17.51 -20.48 -4.85
CA PRO A 120 -16.99 -21.80 -5.18
C PRO A 120 -15.87 -21.75 -6.23
N ALA A 121 -16.01 -20.87 -7.23
CA ALA A 121 -15.02 -20.68 -8.27
C ALA A 121 -13.75 -20.02 -7.70
N LEU A 122 -13.90 -19.03 -6.82
CA LEU A 122 -12.81 -18.38 -6.12
C LEU A 122 -12.01 -19.37 -5.25
N ALA A 123 -12.69 -20.19 -4.45
CA ALA A 123 -12.04 -21.21 -3.61
C ALA A 123 -11.22 -22.21 -4.45
N THR A 124 -11.74 -22.59 -5.61
CA THR A 124 -11.02 -23.47 -6.54
C THR A 124 -9.78 -22.80 -7.11
N ALA A 125 -9.89 -21.54 -7.53
CA ALA A 125 -8.79 -20.78 -8.09
C ALA A 125 -7.69 -20.45 -7.06
N LEU A 126 -8.05 -20.36 -5.77
CA LEU A 126 -7.16 -20.11 -4.64
C LEU A 126 -6.83 -21.37 -3.82
N SER A 127 -6.81 -22.55 -4.45
CA SER A 127 -6.61 -23.84 -3.78
C SER A 127 -5.31 -23.96 -2.95
N GLY A 128 -4.34 -23.07 -3.18
CA GLY A 128 -3.09 -22.98 -2.40
C GLY A 128 -3.08 -21.87 -1.35
N VAL A 129 -4.20 -21.18 -1.11
CA VAL A 129 -4.33 -20.07 -0.17
C VAL A 129 -5.22 -20.51 0.99
N GLU A 130 -4.79 -20.23 2.22
CA GLU A 130 -5.64 -20.37 3.41
C GLU A 130 -6.75 -19.32 3.35
N LEU A 131 -8.00 -19.76 3.35
CA LEU A 131 -9.16 -18.87 3.39
C LEU A 131 -9.75 -18.85 4.80
N VAL A 132 -9.98 -17.65 5.31
CA VAL A 132 -10.80 -17.40 6.51
C VAL A 132 -11.98 -16.52 6.11
N GLY A 133 -13.15 -16.73 6.71
CA GLY A 133 -14.33 -15.98 6.29
C GLY A 133 -15.41 -15.91 7.35
N ASP A 134 -16.40 -15.06 7.09
CA ASP A 134 -17.62 -14.96 7.87
C ASP A 134 -18.50 -16.23 7.72
N ASP A 135 -19.60 -16.28 8.44
CA ASP A 135 -20.51 -17.44 8.41
C ASP A 135 -21.13 -17.65 7.01
N ALA A 136 -21.36 -16.58 6.24
CA ALA A 136 -21.92 -16.68 4.90
C ALA A 136 -20.90 -17.33 3.93
N VAL A 137 -19.63 -16.94 4.00
CA VAL A 137 -18.53 -17.56 3.25
C VAL A 137 -18.38 -19.03 3.64
N ARG A 138 -18.38 -19.34 4.93
CA ARG A 138 -18.20 -20.70 5.44
C ARG A 138 -19.35 -21.64 5.09
N ALA A 139 -20.55 -21.10 4.92
CA ALA A 139 -21.69 -21.87 4.42
C ALA A 139 -21.50 -22.37 2.98
N VAL A 140 -20.76 -21.60 2.16
CA VAL A 140 -20.48 -21.90 0.74
C VAL A 140 -19.13 -22.61 0.57
N ILE A 141 -18.13 -22.24 1.38
CA ILE A 141 -16.78 -22.81 1.40
C ILE A 141 -16.52 -23.46 2.77
N PRO A 142 -16.96 -24.71 2.99
CA PRO A 142 -16.84 -25.38 4.30
C PRO A 142 -15.39 -25.59 4.78
N THR A 143 -14.41 -25.47 3.88
CA THR A 143 -12.98 -25.57 4.20
C THR A 143 -12.39 -24.25 4.71
N ALA A 144 -13.10 -23.13 4.60
CA ALA A 144 -12.65 -21.86 5.13
C ALA A 144 -12.70 -21.84 6.67
N GLY A 145 -11.65 -21.30 7.28
CA GLY A 145 -11.60 -21.02 8.71
C GLY A 145 -12.59 -19.91 9.09
N ALA A 146 -12.93 -19.78 10.37
CA ALA A 146 -13.69 -18.62 10.85
C ALA A 146 -12.78 -17.40 10.94
N ALA A 147 -13.15 -16.31 10.28
CA ALA A 147 -12.44 -15.05 10.40
C ALA A 147 -12.67 -14.44 11.79
N THR A 148 -11.61 -13.91 12.36
CA THR A 148 -11.62 -13.12 13.60
C THR A 148 -11.52 -11.63 13.31
N GLU A 149 -11.75 -10.78 14.33
CA GLU A 149 -11.49 -9.34 14.19
C GLU A 149 -10.03 -9.04 13.78
N ASP A 150 -9.09 -9.84 14.32
CA ASP A 150 -7.67 -9.69 13.99
C ASP A 150 -7.36 -10.08 12.54
N ASP A 151 -8.07 -11.08 12.00
CA ASP A 151 -7.90 -11.45 10.59
C ASP A 151 -8.33 -10.33 9.64
N TRP A 152 -9.39 -9.58 9.98
CA TRP A 152 -9.82 -8.42 9.18
C TRP A 152 -8.84 -7.24 9.24
N ALA A 153 -8.14 -7.08 10.36
CA ALA A 153 -7.23 -5.96 10.60
C ALA A 153 -5.76 -6.28 10.24
N SER A 154 -5.45 -7.51 9.81
CA SER A 154 -4.07 -7.97 9.62
C SER A 154 -3.60 -7.87 8.17
N GLU A 155 -2.37 -7.44 8.00
CA GLU A 155 -1.56 -7.69 6.82
C GLU A 155 -0.87 -9.04 7.01
N PHE A 156 -1.34 -10.10 6.32
CA PHE A 156 -0.84 -11.46 6.50
C PHE A 156 0.56 -11.69 5.94
N LEU A 157 0.89 -10.99 4.84
CA LEU A 157 2.16 -11.15 4.11
C LEU A 157 2.44 -12.61 3.68
N ASP A 158 1.41 -13.43 3.59
CA ASP A 158 1.46 -14.86 3.30
C ASP A 158 0.27 -15.28 2.41
N LEU A 159 0.24 -16.53 1.99
CA LEU A 159 -0.86 -17.14 1.25
C LEU A 159 -2.08 -17.40 2.17
N LYS A 160 -2.57 -16.35 2.79
CA LYS A 160 -3.78 -16.31 3.60
C LYS A 160 -4.64 -15.13 3.16
N LEU A 161 -5.97 -15.31 3.11
CA LEU A 161 -6.91 -14.30 2.63
C LEU A 161 -8.19 -14.33 3.46
N ALA A 162 -8.62 -13.17 3.95
CA ALA A 162 -9.93 -13.01 4.56
C ALA A 162 -11.00 -12.76 3.49
N VAL A 163 -12.15 -13.42 3.60
CA VAL A 163 -13.26 -13.28 2.65
C VAL A 163 -14.55 -12.99 3.40
N GLY A 164 -15.26 -11.95 3.02
CA GLY A 164 -16.53 -11.56 3.64
C GLY A 164 -17.63 -11.35 2.62
N VAL A 165 -18.88 -11.57 3.03
CA VAL A 165 -20.08 -11.26 2.24
C VAL A 165 -20.72 -9.99 2.79
N VAL A 166 -20.97 -9.02 1.92
CA VAL A 166 -21.60 -7.74 2.25
C VAL A 166 -22.90 -7.56 1.48
N ASP A 167 -23.87 -6.84 2.05
CA ASP A 167 -25.17 -6.64 1.45
C ASP A 167 -25.22 -5.42 0.51
N SER A 168 -24.21 -4.56 0.57
CA SER A 168 -24.17 -3.33 -0.22
C SER A 168 -22.74 -2.78 -0.36
N ILE A 169 -22.57 -1.85 -1.31
CA ILE A 169 -21.35 -1.05 -1.42
C ILE A 169 -21.12 -0.19 -0.17
N ASP A 170 -22.17 0.20 0.57
CA ASP A 170 -22.06 0.95 1.83
C ASP A 170 -21.32 0.12 2.90
N GLU A 171 -21.71 -1.15 3.02
CA GLU A 171 -21.05 -2.07 3.96
C GLU A 171 -19.61 -2.34 3.54
N ALA A 172 -19.34 -2.50 2.24
CA ALA A 172 -17.98 -2.67 1.75
C ALA A 172 -17.11 -1.45 2.09
N ILE A 173 -17.58 -0.23 1.83
CA ILE A 173 -16.88 1.01 2.16
C ILE A 173 -16.68 1.15 3.68
N ALA A 174 -17.70 0.82 4.48
CA ALA A 174 -17.60 0.87 5.95
C ALA A 174 -16.60 -0.15 6.49
N HIS A 175 -16.55 -1.37 5.91
CA HIS A 175 -15.55 -2.38 6.25
C HIS A 175 -14.14 -1.89 5.93
N ILE A 176 -13.91 -1.39 4.72
CA ILE A 176 -12.61 -0.82 4.30
C ILE A 176 -12.20 0.35 5.21
N ALA A 177 -13.14 1.24 5.54
CA ALA A 177 -12.85 2.36 6.45
C ALA A 177 -12.47 1.92 7.87
N ARG A 178 -12.98 0.77 8.33
CA ARG A 178 -12.69 0.21 9.66
C ARG A 178 -11.37 -0.54 9.71
N TYR A 179 -11.07 -1.36 8.71
CA TYR A 179 -9.98 -2.32 8.76
C TYR A 179 -8.84 -2.01 7.80
N GLY A 180 -9.10 -1.24 6.74
CA GLY A 180 -8.10 -0.88 5.75
C GLY A 180 -7.00 0.01 6.31
N SER A 181 -5.81 -0.15 5.77
CA SER A 181 -4.63 0.65 6.11
C SER A 181 -4.54 1.98 5.35
N GLY A 182 -5.47 2.23 4.42
CA GLY A 182 -5.42 3.38 3.51
C GLY A 182 -4.39 3.24 2.40
N HIS A 183 -3.94 2.02 2.10
CA HIS A 183 -2.90 1.74 1.10
C HIS A 183 -3.49 1.61 -0.31
N SER A 184 -4.13 0.50 -0.63
CA SER A 184 -4.64 0.21 -1.99
C SER A 184 -5.94 -0.58 -1.91
N GLU A 185 -6.99 -0.05 -2.53
CA GLU A 185 -8.32 -0.63 -2.49
C GLU A 185 -8.86 -0.79 -3.91
N ALA A 186 -9.53 -1.90 -4.21
CA ALA A 186 -10.06 -2.16 -5.53
C ALA A 186 -11.54 -2.51 -5.51
N ILE A 187 -12.26 -2.08 -6.55
CA ILE A 187 -13.60 -2.55 -6.87
C ILE A 187 -13.61 -3.25 -8.22
N VAL A 188 -14.32 -4.36 -8.32
CA VAL A 188 -14.64 -4.99 -9.61
C VAL A 188 -16.12 -4.79 -9.89
N THR A 189 -16.44 -4.02 -10.93
CA THR A 189 -17.82 -3.66 -11.30
C THR A 189 -17.93 -3.26 -12.76
N ARG A 190 -19.12 -3.44 -13.37
CA ARG A 190 -19.51 -2.84 -14.66
C ARG A 190 -20.36 -1.59 -14.48
N SER A 191 -20.80 -1.31 -13.26
CA SER A 191 -21.58 -0.13 -12.94
C SER A 191 -20.67 1.10 -12.85
N PHE A 192 -20.91 2.08 -13.74
CA PHE A 192 -20.22 3.36 -13.68
C PHE A 192 -20.48 4.10 -12.36
N ASP A 193 -21.70 4.06 -11.87
CA ASP A 193 -22.11 4.76 -10.64
C ASP A 193 -21.44 4.13 -9.41
N ALA A 194 -21.37 2.79 -9.33
CA ALA A 194 -20.66 2.09 -8.26
C ALA A 194 -19.17 2.41 -8.29
N ALA A 195 -18.54 2.39 -9.47
CA ALA A 195 -17.14 2.76 -9.64
C ALA A 195 -16.87 4.19 -9.20
N GLN A 196 -17.66 5.15 -9.64
CA GLN A 196 -17.53 6.57 -9.25
C GLN A 196 -17.73 6.78 -7.75
N ARG A 197 -18.69 6.10 -7.17
CA ARG A 197 -18.95 6.16 -5.73
C ARG A 197 -17.80 5.61 -4.93
N PHE A 198 -17.35 4.39 -5.26
CA PHE A 198 -16.23 3.74 -4.58
C PHE A 198 -14.96 4.58 -4.62
N THR A 199 -14.60 5.09 -5.81
CA THR A 199 -13.38 5.92 -5.98
C THR A 199 -13.44 7.25 -5.24
N ARG A 200 -14.62 7.80 -4.98
CA ARG A 200 -14.81 9.06 -4.25
C ARG A 200 -14.85 8.87 -2.74
N GLU A 201 -15.44 7.76 -2.25
CA GLU A 201 -15.76 7.57 -0.84
C GLU A 201 -14.70 6.74 -0.11
N VAL A 202 -13.95 5.89 -0.82
CA VAL A 202 -12.85 5.12 -0.22
C VAL A 202 -11.61 5.99 -0.05
N ASP A 203 -11.13 6.09 1.19
CA ASP A 203 -9.97 6.91 1.54
C ASP A 203 -8.70 6.07 1.58
N ALA A 204 -8.13 5.82 0.41
CA ALA A 204 -6.86 5.12 0.26
C ALA A 204 -5.88 5.91 -0.61
N ALA A 205 -4.60 5.55 -0.56
CA ALA A 205 -3.54 6.14 -1.38
C ALA A 205 -3.75 5.81 -2.86
N ALA A 206 -4.24 4.59 -3.15
CA ALA A 206 -4.65 4.19 -4.49
C ALA A 206 -6.00 3.50 -4.45
N VAL A 207 -6.91 3.90 -5.34
CA VAL A 207 -8.24 3.28 -5.51
C VAL A 207 -8.36 2.84 -6.96
N LEU A 208 -8.57 1.54 -7.16
CA LEU A 208 -8.56 0.91 -8.47
C LEU A 208 -9.96 0.44 -8.88
N VAL A 209 -10.27 0.57 -10.15
CA VAL A 209 -11.48 0.00 -10.76
C VAL A 209 -11.04 -1.05 -11.77
N ASN A 210 -11.50 -2.28 -11.59
CA ASN A 210 -11.24 -3.40 -12.50
C ASN A 210 -9.75 -3.68 -12.75
N ALA A 211 -8.93 -3.47 -11.71
CA ALA A 211 -7.50 -3.75 -11.75
C ALA A 211 -7.03 -4.38 -10.43
N SER A 212 -5.96 -5.17 -10.50
CA SER A 212 -5.32 -5.76 -9.32
C SER A 212 -4.63 -4.71 -8.47
N THR A 213 -4.69 -4.84 -7.13
CA THR A 213 -3.95 -3.98 -6.21
C THR A 213 -2.44 -4.06 -6.44
N ARG A 214 -1.94 -5.16 -7.00
CA ARG A 214 -0.54 -5.33 -7.42
C ARG A 214 -0.09 -4.32 -8.50
N PHE A 215 -1.04 -3.66 -9.16
CA PHE A 215 -0.73 -2.62 -10.15
C PHE A 215 -0.26 -1.30 -9.51
N VAL A 216 -0.42 -1.14 -8.20
CA VAL A 216 0.07 0.03 -7.45
C VAL A 216 1.57 -0.09 -7.23
N ASP A 217 2.33 0.34 -8.22
CA ASP A 217 3.78 0.23 -8.27
C ASP A 217 4.36 1.43 -9.05
N GLY A 218 5.44 2.01 -8.57
CA GLY A 218 6.02 3.20 -9.18
C GLY A 218 6.56 2.96 -10.59
N GLU A 219 7.01 1.74 -10.92
CA GLU A 219 7.44 1.40 -12.28
C GLU A 219 6.21 1.26 -13.19
N GLU A 220 5.18 0.53 -12.74
CA GLU A 220 3.91 0.37 -13.47
C GLU A 220 3.21 1.72 -13.72
N PHE A 221 3.29 2.64 -12.77
CA PHE A 221 2.76 4.01 -12.93
C PHE A 221 3.65 4.94 -13.75
N GLY A 222 4.81 4.46 -14.20
CA GLY A 222 5.73 5.24 -15.04
C GLY A 222 6.58 6.26 -14.28
N PHE A 223 6.75 6.10 -12.96
CA PHE A 223 7.60 6.98 -12.14
C PHE A 223 9.09 6.61 -12.21
N GLY A 224 9.42 5.50 -12.88
CA GLY A 224 10.78 5.02 -13.12
C GLY A 224 11.43 4.30 -11.94
N ALA A 225 10.97 4.53 -10.72
CA ALA A 225 11.43 3.88 -9.50
C ALA A 225 10.41 4.05 -8.39
N GLU A 226 10.55 3.28 -7.32
CA GLU A 226 9.76 3.41 -6.10
C GLU A 226 10.63 3.20 -4.88
N ILE A 227 10.53 4.11 -3.90
CA ILE A 227 11.17 3.96 -2.59
C ILE A 227 10.18 3.40 -1.55
N GLY A 228 8.91 3.38 -1.86
CA GLY A 228 7.82 2.86 -1.04
C GLY A 228 6.49 3.52 -1.39
N ILE A 229 5.42 3.10 -0.72
CA ILE A 229 4.06 3.59 -0.93
C ILE A 229 3.57 4.23 0.36
N SER A 230 3.46 5.56 0.38
CA SER A 230 3.00 6.30 1.56
C SER A 230 1.49 6.30 1.68
N THR A 231 0.99 6.01 2.87
CA THR A 231 -0.43 6.16 3.22
C THR A 231 -0.76 7.50 3.87
N GLN A 232 0.26 8.33 4.17
CA GLN A 232 0.08 9.63 4.80
C GLN A 232 -0.60 10.64 3.86
N LYS A 233 -1.32 11.59 4.46
CA LYS A 233 -1.97 12.70 3.76
C LYS A 233 -1.18 14.00 3.95
N LEU A 234 0.13 13.96 3.74
CA LEU A 234 1.00 15.10 3.99
C LEU A 234 1.79 15.47 2.72
N HIS A 235 3.07 15.10 2.63
CA HIS A 235 3.94 15.46 1.51
C HIS A 235 3.71 14.57 0.29
N ALA A 236 3.88 13.26 0.47
CA ALA A 236 3.66 12.26 -0.56
C ALA A 236 2.59 11.25 -0.10
N ARG A 237 1.75 10.82 -1.02
CA ARG A 237 0.75 9.77 -0.82
C ARG A 237 0.72 8.86 -2.04
N GLY A 238 0.72 7.54 -1.82
CA GLY A 238 0.88 6.56 -2.88
C GLY A 238 2.35 6.25 -3.18
N PRO A 239 2.65 5.63 -4.33
CA PRO A 239 4.02 5.32 -4.74
C PRO A 239 4.90 6.56 -4.79
N MET A 240 6.09 6.47 -4.20
CA MET A 240 7.06 7.55 -4.12
C MET A 240 8.24 7.27 -5.05
N GLY A 241 8.36 8.07 -6.10
CA GLY A 241 9.47 8.04 -7.04
C GLY A 241 10.43 9.22 -6.87
N LEU A 242 11.16 9.54 -7.93
CA LEU A 242 12.13 10.63 -7.93
C LEU A 242 11.48 12.00 -7.61
N ARG A 243 10.26 12.22 -8.08
CA ARG A 243 9.55 13.48 -7.89
C ARG A 243 9.27 13.75 -6.41
N GLU A 244 8.84 12.76 -5.66
CA GLU A 244 8.50 12.86 -4.24
C GLU A 244 9.75 13.05 -3.36
N LEU A 245 10.94 12.70 -3.86
CA LEU A 245 12.23 12.91 -3.20
C LEU A 245 12.83 14.29 -3.47
N THR A 246 12.13 15.15 -4.20
CA THR A 246 12.61 16.48 -4.57
C THR A 246 11.63 17.56 -4.19
N THR A 247 12.12 18.80 -4.09
CA THR A 247 11.30 19.98 -3.83
C THR A 247 11.55 21.05 -4.88
N ALA A 248 10.58 21.96 -5.07
CA ALA A 248 10.70 23.07 -5.98
C ALA A 248 11.33 24.30 -5.31
N LYS A 249 12.21 24.98 -6.04
CA LYS A 249 12.74 26.30 -5.68
C LYS A 249 12.28 27.33 -6.71
N TYR A 250 11.68 28.42 -6.26
CA TYR A 250 11.30 29.53 -7.14
C TYR A 250 12.47 30.45 -7.37
N ILE A 251 12.80 30.71 -8.64
CA ILE A 251 13.83 31.69 -9.05
C ILE A 251 13.12 32.83 -9.73
N VAL A 252 13.15 34.01 -9.10
CA VAL A 252 12.55 35.23 -9.63
C VAL A 252 13.68 36.16 -10.11
N ARG A 253 13.67 36.50 -11.40
CA ARG A 253 14.60 37.48 -11.98
C ARG A 253 13.80 38.72 -12.36
N GLY A 254 13.94 39.77 -11.57
CA GLY A 254 13.22 41.02 -11.75
C GLY A 254 14.06 42.10 -12.38
N SER A 255 13.40 43.21 -12.76
CA SER A 255 13.97 44.47 -13.25
C SER A 255 13.52 45.67 -12.42
N GLY A 256 13.23 45.47 -11.11
CA GLY A 256 12.81 46.52 -10.20
C GLY A 256 11.32 46.45 -9.80
N GLN A 257 10.64 45.32 -10.00
CA GLN A 257 9.25 45.15 -9.58
C GLN A 257 9.14 45.24 -8.05
N THR A 258 8.18 46.02 -7.59
CA THR A 258 7.82 46.17 -6.19
C THR A 258 6.36 45.74 -5.99
N ARG A 259 6.03 45.36 -4.74
CA ARG A 259 4.64 45.17 -4.35
C ARG A 259 4.11 46.45 -3.73
N GLY A 260 2.95 46.93 -4.24
CA GLY A 260 2.19 48.04 -3.66
C GLY A 260 1.48 47.67 -2.36
#